data_569d05636d20172a845b0821e23ab082
#
_entry.id   569d05636d20172a845b0821e23ab082
#
_cell.length_a   1.000
_cell.length_b   1.000
_cell.length_c   1.000
_cell.angle_alpha   90.00
_cell.angle_beta   90.00
_cell.angle_gamma   90.00
#
_symmetry.space_group_name_H-M   'P 1'
#
loop_
_entity.id
_entity.type
_entity.pdbx_description
1 polymer ?
#
loop_
_entity_poly.entity_id
_entity_poly.type
_entity_poly.pdbx_seq_one_letter_code
_entity_poly.pdbx_strand_id
1 'polypeptide(L)'
;MKYAVIIIGAGPGGIFSAYELMKKRPDLTVAVFEEGHRLEERHCPIDGERVKSCVNCPTCAIMNGFGGAGAFSDGKYNITNDFGGTLYEYIGRKEALELMRYVDGINVSHGGEGTKMYSTAGTNLKKICMQNKLKLLDASVRHLGTDINYVVLGNLYRELKEHIEFQPL
;
A
#
# COMPACT_ATOMS: atom_id res chain seq x y z
N MET A 1 -22.35 0.26 19.43
CA MET A 1 -21.54 -0.96 19.55
C MET A 1 -20.29 -0.67 20.37
N LYS A 2 -19.64 -1.68 20.95
CA LYS A 2 -18.33 -1.52 21.61
C LYS A 2 -17.31 -2.29 20.80
N TYR A 3 -16.21 -1.64 20.43
CA TYR A 3 -15.10 -2.28 19.74
C TYR A 3 -13.94 -2.52 20.71
N ALA A 4 -13.27 -3.66 20.57
CA ALA A 4 -12.05 -3.95 21.32
C ALA A 4 -10.86 -3.16 20.74
N VAL A 5 -10.86 -2.92 19.41
CA VAL A 5 -9.84 -2.12 18.73
C VAL A 5 -10.51 -1.17 17.76
N ILE A 6 -10.04 0.08 17.75
CA ILE A 6 -10.41 1.11 16.77
C ILE A 6 -9.15 1.52 16.02
N ILE A 7 -9.21 1.46 14.70
CA ILE A 7 -8.15 1.91 13.80
C ILE A 7 -8.63 3.20 13.13
N ILE A 8 -7.83 4.24 13.16
CA ILE A 8 -8.12 5.51 12.51
C ILE A 8 -7.31 5.61 11.22
N GLY A 9 -8.02 5.70 10.11
CA GLY A 9 -7.48 5.76 8.77
C GLY A 9 -7.39 4.41 8.07
N ALA A 10 -7.88 4.33 6.84
CA ALA A 10 -7.81 3.16 5.96
C ALA A 10 -6.72 3.30 4.87
N GLY A 11 -5.62 3.97 5.18
CA GLY A 11 -4.39 3.92 4.41
C GLY A 11 -3.65 2.58 4.62
N PRO A 12 -2.46 2.37 4.03
CA PRO A 12 -1.72 1.11 4.14
C PRO A 12 -1.51 0.65 5.59
N GLY A 13 -1.16 1.56 6.49
CA GLY A 13 -0.98 1.22 7.91
C GLY A 13 -2.25 0.65 8.55
N GLY A 14 -3.39 1.29 8.33
CA GLY A 14 -4.69 0.83 8.86
C GLY A 14 -5.15 -0.49 8.23
N ILE A 15 -5.01 -0.63 6.91
CA ILE A 15 -5.39 -1.84 6.18
C ILE A 15 -4.60 -3.05 6.69
N PHE A 16 -3.26 -2.95 6.76
CA PHE A 16 -2.44 -4.09 7.21
C PHE A 16 -2.56 -4.34 8.71
N SER A 17 -2.83 -3.31 9.53
CA SER A 17 -3.18 -3.51 10.94
C SER A 17 -4.49 -4.29 11.10
N ALA A 18 -5.52 -3.93 10.34
CA ALA A 18 -6.79 -4.65 10.32
C ALA A 18 -6.60 -6.09 9.83
N TYR A 19 -5.81 -6.28 8.77
CA TYR A 19 -5.50 -7.60 8.20
C TYR A 19 -4.81 -8.51 9.23
N GLU A 20 -3.80 -8.02 9.93
CA GLU A 20 -3.10 -8.77 10.96
C GLU A 20 -4.00 -9.12 12.16
N LEU A 21 -4.84 -8.17 12.59
CA LEU A 21 -5.81 -8.42 13.66
C LEU A 21 -6.83 -9.49 13.24
N MET A 22 -7.39 -9.39 12.05
CA MET A 22 -8.31 -10.40 11.51
C MET A 22 -7.68 -11.81 11.50
N LYS A 23 -6.42 -11.92 11.05
CA LYS A 23 -5.73 -13.22 10.96
C LYS A 23 -5.29 -13.76 12.32
N LYS A 24 -4.78 -12.91 13.22
CA LYS A 24 -4.16 -13.34 14.49
C LYS A 24 -5.09 -13.26 15.69
N ARG A 25 -6.11 -12.42 15.62
CA ARG A 25 -7.05 -12.17 16.73
C ARG A 25 -8.50 -12.06 16.22
N PRO A 26 -9.02 -13.13 15.59
CA PRO A 26 -10.41 -13.14 15.10
C PRO A 26 -11.46 -13.04 16.22
N ASP A 27 -11.03 -13.17 17.46
CA ASP A 27 -11.85 -12.99 18.67
C ASP A 27 -12.16 -11.51 18.98
N LEU A 28 -11.41 -10.57 18.39
CA LEU A 28 -11.57 -9.14 18.65
C LEU A 28 -12.59 -8.49 17.70
N THR A 29 -13.43 -7.64 18.27
CA THR A 29 -14.26 -6.73 17.47
C THR A 29 -13.44 -5.51 17.05
N VAL A 30 -13.21 -5.37 15.78
CA VAL A 30 -12.36 -4.32 15.21
C VAL A 30 -13.17 -3.41 14.29
N ALA A 31 -12.98 -2.10 14.41
CA ALA A 31 -13.51 -1.13 13.46
C ALA A 31 -12.40 -0.25 12.89
N VAL A 32 -12.54 0.08 11.62
CA VAL A 32 -11.69 1.05 10.92
C VAL A 32 -12.54 2.28 10.60
N PHE A 33 -12.10 3.44 11.04
CA PHE A 33 -12.72 4.72 10.73
C PHE A 33 -11.88 5.46 9.69
N GLU A 34 -12.52 5.90 8.60
CA GLU A 34 -11.86 6.58 7.48
C GLU A 34 -12.60 7.85 7.11
N GLU A 35 -11.88 8.94 6.92
CA GLU A 35 -12.42 10.25 6.54
C GLU A 35 -12.97 10.26 5.11
N GLY A 36 -12.30 9.56 4.22
CA GLY A 36 -12.64 9.53 2.80
C GLY A 36 -13.55 8.37 2.41
N HIS A 37 -13.85 8.31 1.13
CA HIS A 37 -14.79 7.35 0.57
C HIS A 37 -14.20 5.96 0.37
N ARG A 38 -15.08 4.99 0.12
CA ARG A 38 -14.70 3.65 -0.37
C ARG A 38 -14.00 3.76 -1.72
N LEU A 39 -13.22 2.75 -2.06
CA LEU A 39 -12.37 2.77 -3.26
C LEU A 39 -13.15 3.10 -4.54
N GLU A 40 -14.32 2.52 -4.71
CA GLU A 40 -15.19 2.68 -5.88
C GLU A 40 -15.83 4.07 -5.98
N GLU A 41 -15.94 4.78 -4.86
CA GLU A 41 -16.57 6.10 -4.76
C GLU A 41 -15.55 7.24 -4.85
N ARG A 42 -14.27 6.92 -4.92
CA ARG A 42 -13.18 7.90 -4.94
C ARG A 42 -12.97 8.45 -6.35
N HIS A 43 -13.59 9.57 -6.65
CA HIS A 43 -13.47 10.26 -7.94
C HIS A 43 -12.99 11.69 -7.77
N CYS A 44 -11.90 12.03 -8.46
CA CYS A 44 -11.46 13.42 -8.57
C CYS A 44 -12.35 14.15 -9.59
N PRO A 45 -12.86 15.36 -9.28
CA PRO A 45 -13.66 16.12 -10.23
C PRO A 45 -12.89 16.66 -11.43
N ILE A 46 -11.54 16.59 -11.42
CA ILE A 46 -10.71 16.99 -12.58
C ILE A 46 -10.96 16.01 -13.72
N ASP A 47 -11.54 16.49 -14.82
CA ASP A 47 -11.83 15.73 -16.03
C ASP A 47 -10.97 16.16 -17.25
N GLY A 48 -10.16 17.23 -17.09
CA GLY A 48 -9.32 17.78 -18.14
C GLY A 48 -10.06 18.67 -19.16
N GLU A 49 -11.39 18.66 -19.16
CA GLU A 49 -12.23 19.45 -20.08
C GLU A 49 -12.94 20.60 -19.36
N ARG A 50 -13.85 20.29 -18.44
CA ARG A 50 -14.64 21.27 -17.68
C ARG A 50 -13.91 21.71 -16.43
N VAL A 51 -13.31 20.76 -15.71
CA VAL A 51 -12.53 21.01 -14.50
C VAL A 51 -11.06 20.68 -14.79
N LYS A 52 -10.27 21.71 -15.07
CA LYS A 52 -8.86 21.56 -15.49
C LYS A 52 -7.84 21.64 -14.35
N SER A 53 -8.25 22.13 -13.19
CA SER A 53 -7.37 22.33 -12.04
C SER A 53 -8.04 21.87 -10.75
N CYS A 54 -7.24 21.70 -9.69
CA CYS A 54 -7.72 21.27 -8.39
C CYS A 54 -8.75 22.28 -7.83
N VAL A 55 -9.90 21.77 -7.38
CA VAL A 55 -10.99 22.55 -6.78
C VAL A 55 -10.93 22.60 -5.27
N ASN A 56 -9.87 22.05 -4.65
CA ASN A 56 -9.66 22.00 -3.20
C ASN A 56 -10.85 21.42 -2.43
N CYS A 57 -11.25 20.19 -2.80
CA CYS A 57 -12.32 19.46 -2.10
C CYS A 57 -12.04 19.39 -0.60
N PRO A 58 -13.06 19.51 0.28
CA PRO A 58 -12.90 19.37 1.73
C PRO A 58 -12.22 18.05 2.10
N THR A 59 -12.64 16.94 1.48
CA THR A 59 -11.98 15.64 1.56
C THR A 59 -11.50 15.25 0.17
N CYS A 60 -10.19 15.17 -0.01
CA CYS A 60 -9.59 14.91 -1.31
C CYS A 60 -9.73 13.44 -1.70
N ALA A 61 -10.50 13.14 -2.75
CA ALA A 61 -10.72 11.77 -3.22
C ALA A 61 -9.44 11.04 -3.69
N ILE A 62 -8.36 11.77 -4.03
CA ILE A 62 -7.07 11.15 -4.40
C ILE A 62 -6.23 10.82 -3.16
N MET A 63 -6.29 11.66 -2.12
CA MET A 63 -5.43 11.50 -0.94
C MET A 63 -6.09 10.70 0.16
N ASN A 64 -7.40 10.88 0.38
CA ASN A 64 -8.17 10.29 1.48
C ASN A 64 -9.12 9.19 0.97
N GLY A 65 -9.43 8.25 1.83
CA GLY A 65 -10.28 7.10 1.53
C GLY A 65 -9.53 5.77 1.59
N PHE A 66 -10.25 4.67 1.38
CA PHE A 66 -9.69 3.34 1.43
C PHE A 66 -8.49 3.18 0.48
N GLY A 67 -7.37 2.69 0.99
CA GLY A 67 -6.09 2.61 0.27
C GLY A 67 -5.22 3.85 0.42
N GLY A 68 -5.74 4.94 1.00
CA GLY A 68 -5.00 6.21 1.16
C GLY A 68 -4.54 6.80 -0.17
N ALA A 69 -3.51 7.64 -0.16
CA ALA A 69 -2.91 8.22 -1.37
C ALA A 69 -2.31 7.16 -2.31
N GLY A 70 -1.95 5.98 -1.77
CA GLY A 70 -1.39 4.87 -2.54
C GLY A 70 -2.36 4.22 -3.51
N ALA A 71 -3.68 4.38 -3.33
CA ALA A 71 -4.70 3.74 -4.17
C ALA A 71 -4.60 4.12 -5.66
N PHE A 72 -4.20 5.35 -5.95
CA PHE A 72 -4.05 5.88 -7.30
C PHE A 72 -2.59 6.06 -7.73
N SER A 73 -1.66 5.43 -7.02
CA SER A 73 -0.25 5.40 -7.40
C SER A 73 -0.01 4.43 -8.55
N ASP A 74 1.20 4.44 -9.11
CA ASP A 74 1.63 3.50 -10.14
C ASP A 74 1.90 2.08 -9.62
N GLY A 75 1.62 1.79 -8.35
CA GLY A 75 1.74 0.46 -7.76
C GLY A 75 3.16 -0.10 -7.76
N LYS A 76 4.17 0.74 -7.54
CA LYS A 76 5.56 0.30 -7.35
C LYS A 76 5.84 -0.04 -5.89
N TYR A 77 6.03 -1.31 -5.62
CA TYR A 77 6.39 -1.82 -4.30
C TYR A 77 7.88 -2.08 -4.23
N ASN A 78 8.60 -1.23 -3.49
CA ASN A 78 10.05 -1.30 -3.34
C ASN A 78 10.41 -2.16 -2.13
N ILE A 79 11.21 -3.21 -2.35
CA ILE A 79 11.72 -4.10 -1.30
C ILE A 79 13.22 -3.80 -1.15
N THR A 80 13.53 -2.84 -0.29
CA THR A 80 14.89 -2.36 -0.06
C THR A 80 14.99 -1.57 1.24
N ASN A 81 16.19 -1.55 1.84
CA ASN A 81 16.52 -0.64 2.95
C ASN A 81 17.35 0.58 2.50
N ASP A 82 17.61 0.72 1.19
CA ASP A 82 18.53 1.74 0.70
C ASP A 82 17.84 3.07 0.37
N PHE A 83 16.49 3.05 0.29
CA PHE A 83 15.65 4.23 0.11
C PHE A 83 14.19 3.91 0.52
N GLY A 84 13.35 4.96 0.61
CA GLY A 84 11.90 4.82 0.89
C GLY A 84 11.55 4.77 2.38
N GLY A 85 12.49 5.06 3.27
CA GLY A 85 12.25 5.13 4.70
C GLY A 85 13.35 4.49 5.54
N THR A 86 13.18 4.55 6.85
CA THR A 86 14.18 4.11 7.85
C THR A 86 13.64 3.03 8.79
N LEU A 87 12.67 2.25 8.35
CA LEU A 87 12.06 1.17 9.15
C LEU A 87 13.11 0.23 9.78
N TYR A 88 14.18 -0.03 9.03
CA TYR A 88 15.29 -0.87 9.50
C TYR A 88 16.00 -0.34 10.76
N GLU A 89 15.91 0.94 11.06
CA GLU A 89 16.47 1.53 12.29
C GLU A 89 15.70 1.09 13.53
N TYR A 90 14.44 0.74 13.38
CA TYR A 90 13.56 0.32 14.47
C TYR A 90 13.49 -1.19 14.67
N ILE A 91 13.50 -1.97 13.59
CA ILE A 91 13.27 -3.43 13.67
C ILE A 91 14.42 -4.27 13.13
N GLY A 92 15.50 -3.64 12.63
CA GLY A 92 16.62 -4.33 11.99
C GLY A 92 16.46 -4.46 10.47
N ARG A 93 17.61 -4.55 9.77
CA ARG A 93 17.63 -4.57 8.29
C ARG A 93 17.03 -5.85 7.69
N LYS A 94 17.24 -6.97 8.34
CA LYS A 94 16.73 -8.27 7.90
C LYS A 94 15.22 -8.32 8.08
N GLU A 95 14.76 -7.98 9.25
CA GLU A 95 13.34 -7.98 9.64
C GLU A 95 12.51 -7.00 8.80
N ALA A 96 13.08 -5.83 8.48
CA ALA A 96 12.44 -4.86 7.59
C ALA A 96 12.23 -5.43 6.17
N LEU A 97 13.24 -6.11 5.60
CA LEU A 97 13.11 -6.74 4.29
C LEU A 97 12.12 -7.93 4.32
N GLU A 98 12.11 -8.71 5.39
CA GLU A 98 11.17 -9.82 5.57
C GLU A 98 9.73 -9.30 5.65
N LEU A 99 9.49 -8.21 6.39
CA LEU A 99 8.19 -7.55 6.46
C LEU A 99 7.73 -7.02 5.10
N MET A 100 8.63 -6.35 4.34
CA MET A 100 8.30 -5.87 2.99
C MET A 100 7.93 -7.03 2.06
N ARG A 101 8.63 -8.17 2.12
CA ARG A 101 8.29 -9.37 1.34
C ARG A 101 6.98 -10.00 1.78
N TYR A 102 6.69 -9.99 3.06
CA TYR A 102 5.41 -10.46 3.60
C TYR A 102 4.24 -9.64 3.04
N VAL A 103 4.36 -8.31 3.08
CA VAL A 103 3.36 -7.40 2.48
C VAL A 103 3.23 -7.62 0.97
N ASP A 104 4.35 -7.79 0.26
CA ASP A 104 4.34 -8.12 -1.18
C ASP A 104 3.60 -9.44 -1.44
N GLY A 105 3.80 -10.46 -0.61
CA GLY A 105 3.08 -11.72 -0.68
C GLY A 105 1.57 -11.58 -0.51
N ILE A 106 1.13 -10.72 0.40
CA ILE A 106 -0.29 -10.39 0.57
C ILE A 106 -0.83 -9.73 -0.70
N ASN A 107 -0.14 -8.74 -1.26
CA ASN A 107 -0.56 -8.07 -2.50
C ASN A 107 -0.65 -9.06 -3.68
N VAL A 108 0.31 -9.97 -3.78
CA VAL A 108 0.30 -11.03 -4.81
C VAL A 108 -0.94 -11.91 -4.66
N SER A 109 -1.23 -12.41 -3.46
CA SER A 109 -2.38 -13.29 -3.22
C SER A 109 -3.75 -12.60 -3.39
N HIS A 110 -3.77 -11.27 -3.48
CA HIS A 110 -4.99 -10.48 -3.67
C HIS A 110 -5.16 -9.93 -5.09
N GLY A 111 -4.48 -10.48 -6.07
CA GLY A 111 -4.62 -10.12 -7.48
C GLY A 111 -3.34 -9.61 -8.15
N GLY A 112 -2.22 -9.65 -7.43
CA GLY A 112 -0.91 -9.35 -8.01
C GLY A 112 -0.23 -10.54 -8.70
N GLU A 113 -0.90 -11.68 -8.82
CA GLU A 113 -0.34 -12.88 -9.47
C GLU A 113 0.05 -12.59 -10.91
N GLY A 114 1.17 -13.20 -11.33
CA GLY A 114 1.71 -13.02 -12.68
C GLY A 114 2.51 -11.74 -12.89
N THR A 115 2.52 -10.81 -11.93
CA THR A 115 3.36 -9.61 -12.03
C THR A 115 4.82 -9.92 -11.71
N LYS A 116 5.72 -9.34 -12.53
CA LYS A 116 7.14 -9.61 -12.42
C LYS A 116 7.79 -8.81 -11.28
N MET A 117 8.65 -9.48 -10.52
CA MET A 117 9.60 -8.82 -9.62
C MET A 117 10.87 -8.47 -10.41
N TYR A 118 11.21 -7.21 -10.46
CA TYR A 118 12.47 -6.72 -11.01
C TYR A 118 13.48 -6.57 -9.88
N SER A 119 14.75 -6.93 -10.13
CA SER A 119 15.79 -6.81 -9.11
C SER A 119 17.13 -6.48 -9.75
N THR A 120 17.92 -5.68 -9.06
CA THR A 120 19.34 -5.44 -9.38
C THR A 120 20.27 -6.51 -8.80
N ALA A 121 19.77 -7.33 -7.86
CA ALA A 121 20.55 -8.39 -7.25
C ALA A 121 20.97 -9.44 -8.28
N GLY A 122 22.20 -9.92 -8.16
CA GLY A 122 22.77 -10.93 -9.06
C GLY A 122 23.17 -10.41 -10.45
N THR A 123 23.03 -9.11 -10.70
CA THR A 123 23.47 -8.47 -11.94
C THR A 123 24.88 -7.87 -11.79
N ASN A 124 25.55 -7.58 -12.93
CA ASN A 124 26.83 -6.87 -12.90
C ASN A 124 26.69 -5.34 -12.87
N LEU A 125 25.46 -4.82 -12.77
CA LEU A 125 25.17 -3.38 -12.80
C LEU A 125 25.91 -2.62 -11.71
N LYS A 126 26.02 -3.16 -10.51
CA LYS A 126 26.75 -2.54 -9.41
C LYS A 126 28.23 -2.33 -9.76
N LYS A 127 28.87 -3.35 -10.39
CA LYS A 127 30.25 -3.26 -10.86
C LYS A 127 30.41 -2.21 -11.94
N ILE A 128 29.51 -2.18 -12.90
CA ILE A 128 29.52 -1.20 -13.99
C ILE A 128 29.35 0.22 -13.42
N CYS A 129 28.39 0.43 -12.49
CA CYS A 129 28.21 1.72 -11.83
C CYS A 129 29.49 2.18 -11.12
N MET A 130 30.11 1.30 -10.33
CA MET A 130 31.36 1.61 -9.61
C MET A 130 32.50 1.99 -10.56
N GLN A 131 32.66 1.28 -11.69
CA GLN A 131 33.66 1.59 -12.71
C GLN A 131 33.45 3.00 -13.34
N ASN A 132 32.22 3.47 -13.35
CA ASN A 132 31.85 4.77 -13.85
C ASN A 132 31.64 5.82 -12.74
N LYS A 133 32.16 5.57 -11.53
CA LYS A 133 32.03 6.48 -10.36
C LYS A 133 30.57 6.74 -9.94
N LEU A 134 29.68 5.82 -10.23
CA LEU A 134 28.26 5.86 -9.82
C LEU A 134 28.03 4.88 -8.67
N LYS A 135 27.09 5.23 -7.81
CA LYS A 135 26.62 4.35 -6.74
C LYS A 135 25.24 3.81 -7.12
N LEU A 136 25.11 2.48 -7.25
CA LEU A 136 23.83 1.83 -7.41
C LEU A 136 23.23 1.56 -6.03
N LEU A 137 21.98 1.92 -5.84
CA LEU A 137 21.16 1.49 -4.72
C LEU A 137 20.47 0.19 -5.11
N ASP A 138 20.72 -0.87 -4.37
CA ASP A 138 20.14 -2.18 -4.66
C ASP A 138 18.67 -2.23 -4.24
N ALA A 139 17.81 -2.72 -5.12
CA ALA A 139 16.40 -2.89 -4.85
C ALA A 139 15.81 -4.08 -5.60
N SER A 140 14.76 -4.64 -5.03
CA SER A 140 13.78 -5.44 -5.75
C SER A 140 12.47 -4.64 -5.83
N VAL A 141 11.84 -4.60 -6.99
CA VAL A 141 10.64 -3.78 -7.24
C VAL A 141 9.60 -4.63 -7.93
N ARG A 142 8.42 -4.71 -7.34
CA ARG A 142 7.22 -5.18 -8.03
C ARG A 142 6.46 -3.98 -8.55
N HIS A 143 6.17 -4.00 -9.85
CA HIS A 143 5.37 -2.96 -10.49
C HIS A 143 4.02 -3.53 -10.89
N LEU A 144 3.00 -3.25 -10.10
CA LEU A 144 1.62 -3.67 -10.37
C LEU A 144 0.96 -2.81 -11.44
N GLY A 145 1.31 -1.53 -11.51
CA GLY A 145 0.52 -0.54 -12.25
C GLY A 145 -0.73 -0.13 -11.46
N THR A 146 -1.37 0.94 -11.90
CA THR A 146 -2.55 1.51 -11.22
C THR A 146 -3.73 0.53 -11.24
N ASP A 147 -3.96 -0.15 -12.36
CA ASP A 147 -5.12 -1.04 -12.54
C ASP A 147 -5.04 -2.27 -11.62
N ILE A 148 -3.89 -2.96 -11.59
CA ILE A 148 -3.71 -4.13 -10.71
C ILE A 148 -3.69 -3.69 -9.25
N ASN A 149 -3.09 -2.55 -8.93
CA ASN A 149 -3.11 -2.01 -7.57
C ASN A 149 -4.55 -1.76 -7.09
N TYR A 150 -5.42 -1.24 -7.96
CA TYR A 150 -6.84 -1.08 -7.66
C TYR A 150 -7.53 -2.43 -7.38
N VAL A 151 -7.24 -3.46 -8.18
CA VAL A 151 -7.78 -4.82 -7.98
C VAL A 151 -7.32 -5.39 -6.63
N VAL A 152 -6.03 -5.28 -6.30
CA VAL A 152 -5.46 -5.73 -5.02
C VAL A 152 -6.17 -5.07 -3.84
N LEU A 153 -6.32 -3.75 -3.86
CA LEU A 153 -7.01 -3.02 -2.80
C LEU A 153 -8.49 -3.41 -2.68
N GLY A 154 -9.18 -3.59 -3.82
CA GLY A 154 -10.57 -4.05 -3.84
C GLY A 154 -10.74 -5.45 -3.25
N ASN A 155 -9.80 -6.36 -3.52
CA ASN A 155 -9.80 -7.72 -2.96
C ASN A 155 -9.52 -7.70 -1.45
N LEU A 156 -8.53 -6.93 -1.00
CA LEU A 156 -8.26 -6.72 0.42
C LEU A 156 -9.48 -6.14 1.15
N TYR A 157 -10.14 -5.15 0.58
CA TYR A 157 -11.37 -4.59 1.15
C TYR A 157 -12.46 -5.65 1.29
N ARG A 158 -12.68 -6.47 0.26
CA ARG A 158 -13.70 -7.53 0.28
C ARG A 158 -13.43 -8.58 1.35
N GLU A 159 -12.19 -9.00 1.54
CA GLU A 159 -11.82 -9.93 2.61
C GLU A 159 -11.98 -9.28 3.98
N LEU A 160 -11.47 -8.06 4.15
CA LEU A 160 -11.51 -7.38 5.46
C LEU A 160 -12.93 -7.09 5.93
N LYS A 161 -13.83 -6.64 5.07
CA LYS A 161 -15.20 -6.25 5.44
C LYS A 161 -16.06 -7.41 5.95
N GLU A 162 -15.65 -8.65 5.75
CA GLU A 162 -16.32 -9.83 6.32
C GLU A 162 -16.08 -9.97 7.82
N HIS A 163 -15.02 -9.35 8.35
CA HIS A 163 -14.57 -9.47 9.74
C HIS A 163 -14.39 -8.13 10.44
N ILE A 164 -14.20 -7.07 9.69
CA ILE A 164 -13.86 -5.73 10.17
C ILE A 164 -14.95 -4.75 9.76
N GLU A 165 -15.41 -3.93 10.70
CA GLU A 165 -16.38 -2.89 10.40
C GLU A 165 -15.68 -1.63 9.89
N PHE A 166 -16.09 -1.13 8.73
CA PHE A 166 -15.60 0.13 8.16
C PHE A 166 -16.65 1.21 8.34
N GLN A 167 -16.26 2.31 8.99
CA GLN A 167 -17.13 3.44 9.32
C GLN A 167 -16.56 4.73 8.70
N PRO A 168 -17.41 5.62 8.15
CA PRO A 168 -17.00 6.99 7.82
C PRO A 168 -16.71 7.77 9.11
N LEU A 169 -15.72 8.70 9.02
CA LEU A 169 -15.47 9.70 10.06
C LEU A 169 -16.39 10.90 9.88
#